data_b5a78b8d415d668c772a25e23ae789df
#
_entry.id   b5a78b8d415d668c772a25e23ae789df
#
_cell.length_a   1.000
_cell.length_b   1.000
_cell.length_c   1.000
_cell.angle_alpha   90.00
_cell.angle_beta   90.00
_cell.angle_gamma   90.00
#
_symmetry.space_group_name_H-M   'P 1'
#
loop_
_entity.id
_entity.type
_entity.pdbx_description
1 polymer ?
#
loop_
_entity_poly.entity_id
_entity_poly.type
_entity_poly.pdbx_seq_one_letter_code
_entity_poly.pdbx_strand_id
1 'polypeptide(L)'
;MTPRPRAILFDWDNTLVDNWAVIAEAMNAVFAAFDMPRWTLAETKARTRASLRDGFPRLFGERAKEAGRIFTDHFAERHLESLAEMPGAGALLAGLVRSGVYLAVVSNKRGRFLRLEAERLGWTSHFAQLIGAADAPADKPDVAPVDMALKGSGIGRGADVWFVGDADIDMACAINAGCHPVLLRREPLAPGEFVDCPPALHLPDCAGLGRHLGNVGVLPAAIL
;
A
#
# COMPACT_ATOMS: atom_id res chain seq x y z
N MET A 1 25.10 -3.42 4.51
CA MET A 1 24.79 -3.09 3.09
C MET A 1 23.36 -3.50 2.83
N THR A 2 22.55 -2.65 2.22
CA THR A 2 21.17 -2.98 1.83
C THR A 2 21.19 -4.06 0.75
N PRO A 3 20.53 -5.22 0.93
CA PRO A 3 20.55 -6.29 -0.05
C PRO A 3 19.85 -5.83 -1.34
N ARG A 4 20.37 -6.25 -2.50
CA ARG A 4 19.69 -6.04 -3.78
C ARG A 4 18.40 -6.84 -3.79
N PRO A 5 17.24 -6.24 -4.09
CA PRO A 5 15.98 -6.96 -4.09
C PRO A 5 15.88 -7.92 -5.29
N ARG A 6 15.36 -9.12 -5.02
CA ARG A 6 14.85 -10.06 -6.02
C ARG A 6 13.37 -9.81 -6.31
N ALA A 7 12.65 -9.32 -5.32
CA ALA A 7 11.25 -8.92 -5.42
C ALA A 7 11.00 -7.60 -4.70
N ILE A 8 10.07 -6.81 -5.23
CA ILE A 8 9.56 -5.61 -4.56
C ILE A 8 8.03 -5.76 -4.48
N LEU A 9 7.53 -5.79 -3.24
CA LEU A 9 6.11 -5.76 -2.93
C LEU A 9 5.73 -4.34 -2.57
N PHE A 10 4.74 -3.79 -3.24
CA PHE A 10 4.26 -2.44 -2.96
C PHE A 10 2.91 -2.49 -2.23
N ASP A 11 2.71 -1.61 -1.24
CA ASP A 11 1.37 -1.15 -0.95
C ASP A 11 0.83 -0.33 -2.12
N TRP A 12 -0.48 -0.02 -2.09
CA TRP A 12 -1.15 0.67 -3.18
C TRP A 12 -1.52 2.11 -2.83
N ASP A 13 -2.45 2.28 -1.88
CA ASP A 13 -2.97 3.59 -1.50
C ASP A 13 -1.88 4.43 -0.82
N ASN A 14 -1.64 5.64 -1.33
CA ASN A 14 -0.67 6.60 -0.83
C ASN A 14 0.81 6.17 -0.95
N THR A 15 1.05 5.00 -1.56
CA THR A 15 2.37 4.51 -1.96
C THR A 15 2.56 4.64 -3.48
N LEU A 16 1.64 4.11 -4.27
CA LEU A 16 1.64 4.19 -5.74
C LEU A 16 0.56 5.14 -6.29
N VAL A 17 -0.58 5.27 -5.60
CA VAL A 17 -1.70 6.14 -5.99
C VAL A 17 -2.14 7.04 -4.82
N ASP A 18 -2.60 8.26 -5.13
CA ASP A 18 -3.16 9.18 -4.14
C ASP A 18 -4.68 8.99 -4.07
N ASN A 19 -5.13 8.34 -2.99
CA ASN A 19 -6.54 8.07 -2.72
C ASN A 19 -7.06 8.75 -1.45
N TRP A 20 -6.27 9.62 -0.82
CA TRP A 20 -6.66 10.22 0.46
C TRP A 20 -7.97 10.99 0.40
N ALA A 21 -8.22 11.72 -0.69
CA ALA A 21 -9.45 12.52 -0.83
C ALA A 21 -10.69 11.62 -0.86
N VAL A 22 -10.69 10.58 -1.71
CA VAL A 22 -11.84 9.68 -1.83
C VAL A 22 -12.04 8.81 -0.59
N ILE A 23 -10.96 8.41 0.09
CA ILE A 23 -11.05 7.71 1.37
C ILE A 23 -11.71 8.60 2.43
N ALA A 24 -11.30 9.89 2.53
CA ALA A 24 -11.89 10.83 3.47
C ALA A 24 -13.37 11.11 3.17
N GLU A 25 -13.74 11.25 1.90
CA GLU A 25 -15.13 11.40 1.48
C GLU A 25 -15.98 10.19 1.85
N ALA A 26 -15.50 8.98 1.57
CA ALA A 26 -16.21 7.74 1.90
C ALA A 26 -16.35 7.52 3.41
N MET A 27 -15.32 7.84 4.21
CA MET A 27 -15.42 7.82 5.68
C MET A 27 -16.44 8.83 6.17
N ASN A 28 -16.44 10.05 5.65
CA ASN A 28 -17.37 11.09 6.04
C ASN A 28 -18.81 10.79 5.61
N ALA A 29 -19.01 10.03 4.54
CA ALA A 29 -20.34 9.51 4.18
C ALA A 29 -20.87 8.52 5.23
N VAL A 30 -19.99 7.65 5.77
CA VAL A 30 -20.36 6.77 6.88
C VAL A 30 -20.68 7.58 8.13
N PHE A 31 -19.84 8.53 8.51
CA PHE A 31 -20.06 9.35 9.71
C PHE A 31 -21.38 10.14 9.63
N ALA A 32 -21.71 10.69 8.45
CA ALA A 32 -22.98 11.37 8.24
C ALA A 32 -24.20 10.42 8.43
N ALA A 33 -24.11 9.17 7.97
CA ALA A 33 -25.18 8.18 8.13
C ALA A 33 -25.33 7.68 9.60
N PHE A 34 -24.30 7.92 10.43
CA PHE A 34 -24.27 7.49 11.83
C PHE A 34 -24.38 8.65 12.82
N ASP A 35 -24.68 9.87 12.36
CA ASP A 35 -24.71 11.10 13.16
C ASP A 35 -23.42 11.34 13.95
N MET A 36 -22.28 10.96 13.36
CA MET A 36 -20.96 11.11 13.96
C MET A 36 -20.23 12.35 13.40
N PRO A 37 -19.33 12.97 14.19
CA PRO A 37 -18.51 14.07 13.73
C PRO A 37 -17.66 13.68 12.51
N ARG A 38 -17.60 14.57 11.51
CA ARG A 38 -16.75 14.38 10.34
C ARG A 38 -15.28 14.44 10.72
N TRP A 39 -14.46 13.67 10.02
CA TRP A 39 -13.00 13.79 10.08
C TRP A 39 -12.49 14.73 9.00
N THR A 40 -11.49 15.51 9.37
CA THR A 40 -10.63 16.21 8.42
C THR A 40 -9.78 15.22 7.64
N LEU A 41 -9.15 15.67 6.55
CA LEU A 41 -8.20 14.85 5.81
C LEU A 41 -7.03 14.39 6.70
N ALA A 42 -6.54 15.27 7.58
CA ALA A 42 -5.46 14.94 8.52
C ALA A 42 -5.87 13.85 9.52
N GLU A 43 -7.09 13.92 10.06
CA GLU A 43 -7.62 12.88 10.94
C GLU A 43 -7.84 11.56 10.21
N THR A 44 -8.31 11.60 8.97
CA THR A 44 -8.45 10.41 8.14
C THR A 44 -7.09 9.74 7.94
N LYS A 45 -6.07 10.49 7.55
CA LYS A 45 -4.69 10.00 7.40
C LYS A 45 -4.14 9.37 8.69
N ALA A 46 -4.41 9.99 9.83
CA ALA A 46 -3.92 9.50 11.12
C ALA A 46 -4.62 8.22 11.61
N ARG A 47 -5.90 8.01 11.23
CA ARG A 47 -6.77 7.00 11.84
C ARG A 47 -7.14 5.84 10.90
N THR A 48 -6.93 5.99 9.57
CA THR A 48 -7.28 4.97 8.58
C THR A 48 -6.04 4.17 8.19
N ARG A 49 -5.75 3.10 8.93
CA ARG A 49 -4.56 2.27 8.71
C ARG A 49 -4.89 0.80 8.49
N ALA A 50 -5.93 0.30 9.18
CA ALA A 50 -6.37 -1.08 9.05
C ALA A 50 -7.32 -1.27 7.86
N SER A 51 -7.45 -2.52 7.38
CA SER A 51 -8.48 -2.89 6.41
C SER A 51 -9.88 -2.62 6.97
N LEU A 52 -10.89 -2.53 6.08
CA LEU A 52 -12.28 -2.42 6.53
C LEU A 52 -12.70 -3.60 7.43
N ARG A 53 -12.17 -4.81 7.17
CA ARG A 53 -12.43 -6.02 7.94
C ARG A 53 -12.02 -5.87 9.41
N ASP A 54 -10.87 -5.25 9.65
CA ASP A 54 -10.27 -5.14 10.98
C ASP A 54 -10.55 -3.79 11.66
N GLY A 55 -10.65 -2.72 10.88
CA GLY A 55 -10.87 -1.36 11.38
C GLY A 55 -12.31 -1.05 11.72
N PHE A 56 -13.26 -1.46 10.88
CA PHE A 56 -14.67 -1.08 11.05
C PHE A 56 -15.35 -1.70 12.29
N PRO A 57 -15.09 -2.96 12.68
CA PRO A 57 -15.61 -3.48 13.96
C PRO A 57 -15.16 -2.67 15.18
N ARG A 58 -13.94 -2.11 15.16
CA ARG A 58 -13.42 -1.27 16.25
C ARG A 58 -14.10 0.10 16.29
N LEU A 59 -14.44 0.68 15.13
CA LEU A 59 -15.06 2.01 15.02
C LEU A 59 -16.58 1.98 15.17
N PHE A 60 -17.24 0.95 14.67
CA PHE A 60 -18.70 0.92 14.50
C PHE A 60 -19.39 -0.26 15.21
N GLY A 61 -18.63 -1.14 15.91
CA GLY A 61 -19.18 -2.27 16.65
C GLY A 61 -20.10 -3.15 15.81
N GLU A 62 -21.31 -3.40 16.29
CA GLU A 62 -22.31 -4.24 15.62
C GLU A 62 -22.77 -3.68 14.26
N ARG A 63 -22.67 -2.34 14.05
CA ARG A 63 -23.01 -1.68 12.80
C ARG A 63 -21.87 -1.68 11.77
N ALA A 64 -20.75 -2.38 12.02
CA ALA A 64 -19.59 -2.43 11.13
C ALA A 64 -19.94 -2.87 9.69
N LYS A 65 -20.88 -3.81 9.54
CA LYS A 65 -21.31 -4.28 8.20
C LYS A 65 -22.05 -3.19 7.43
N GLU A 66 -22.92 -2.44 8.10
CA GLU A 66 -23.64 -1.31 7.52
C GLU A 66 -22.67 -0.20 7.12
N ALA A 67 -21.79 0.20 8.03
CA ALA A 67 -20.72 1.16 7.78
C ALA A 67 -19.85 0.76 6.57
N GLY A 68 -19.44 -0.52 6.53
CA GLY A 68 -18.62 -1.06 5.44
C GLY A 68 -19.34 -1.04 4.09
N ARG A 69 -20.67 -1.21 4.07
CA ARG A 69 -21.47 -1.08 2.85
C ARG A 69 -21.48 0.38 2.39
N ILE A 70 -21.83 1.32 3.26
CA ILE A 70 -21.89 2.76 2.92
C ILE A 70 -20.54 3.24 2.39
N PHE A 71 -19.45 2.91 3.09
CA PHE A 71 -18.09 3.23 2.63
C PHE A 71 -17.82 2.67 1.24
N THR A 72 -18.13 1.39 1.04
CA THR A 72 -17.85 0.67 -0.20
C THR A 72 -18.65 1.22 -1.38
N ASP A 73 -19.92 1.55 -1.16
CA ASP A 73 -20.80 2.10 -2.19
C ASP A 73 -20.30 3.50 -2.61
N HIS A 74 -20.03 4.38 -1.65
CA HIS A 74 -19.49 5.71 -1.92
C HIS A 74 -18.11 5.67 -2.60
N PHE A 75 -17.22 4.81 -2.14
CA PHE A 75 -15.89 4.63 -2.73
C PHE A 75 -15.99 4.11 -4.18
N ALA A 76 -16.87 3.13 -4.43
CA ALA A 76 -17.07 2.55 -5.76
C ALA A 76 -17.50 3.56 -6.81
N GLU A 77 -18.30 4.55 -6.42
CA GLU A 77 -18.81 5.59 -7.33
C GLU A 77 -17.70 6.57 -7.76
N ARG A 78 -16.67 6.79 -6.94
CA ARG A 78 -15.77 7.93 -7.12
C ARG A 78 -14.31 7.57 -7.32
N HIS A 79 -13.87 6.37 -6.90
CA HIS A 79 -12.44 6.05 -6.84
C HIS A 79 -11.71 6.08 -8.19
N LEU A 80 -12.43 5.77 -9.29
CA LEU A 80 -11.82 5.83 -10.64
C LEU A 80 -11.80 7.23 -11.24
N GLU A 81 -12.71 8.12 -10.81
CA GLU A 81 -12.77 9.50 -11.30
C GLU A 81 -11.65 10.36 -10.69
N SER A 82 -11.36 10.13 -9.41
CA SER A 82 -10.34 10.85 -8.64
C SER A 82 -8.98 10.16 -8.61
N LEU A 83 -8.84 9.03 -9.31
CA LEU A 83 -7.62 8.23 -9.30
C LEU A 83 -6.44 9.00 -9.90
N ALA A 84 -5.41 9.21 -9.10
CA ALA A 84 -4.17 9.83 -9.51
C ALA A 84 -2.96 8.99 -9.07
N GLU A 85 -1.94 8.90 -9.90
CA GLU A 85 -0.67 8.28 -9.50
C GLU A 85 0.10 9.19 -8.52
N MET A 86 0.81 8.58 -7.58
CA MET A 86 1.80 9.30 -6.79
C MET A 86 2.90 9.85 -7.71
N PRO A 87 3.43 11.06 -7.45
CA PRO A 87 4.44 11.67 -8.31
C PRO A 87 5.62 10.74 -8.60
N GLY A 88 5.81 10.41 -9.88
CA GLY A 88 6.89 9.54 -10.36
C GLY A 88 6.64 8.03 -10.24
N ALA A 89 5.48 7.58 -9.76
CA ALA A 89 5.18 6.16 -9.60
C ALA A 89 5.20 5.42 -10.94
N GLY A 90 4.54 5.96 -11.98
CA GLY A 90 4.52 5.34 -13.31
C GLY A 90 5.91 5.21 -13.92
N ALA A 91 6.76 6.23 -13.78
CA ALA A 91 8.14 6.19 -14.28
C ALA A 91 8.99 5.15 -13.54
N LEU A 92 8.85 5.08 -12.21
CA LEU A 92 9.51 4.07 -11.37
C LEU A 92 9.10 2.66 -11.78
N LEU A 93 7.79 2.39 -11.87
CA LEU A 93 7.26 1.07 -12.26
C LEU A 93 7.74 0.66 -13.65
N ALA A 94 7.70 1.56 -14.63
CA ALA A 94 8.20 1.29 -15.98
C ALA A 94 9.70 0.94 -15.97
N GLY A 95 10.51 1.59 -15.13
CA GLY A 95 11.92 1.26 -14.92
C GLY A 95 12.10 -0.13 -14.33
N LEU A 96 11.33 -0.45 -13.29
CA LEU A 96 11.39 -1.75 -12.59
C LEU A 96 10.96 -2.91 -13.50
N VAL A 97 9.91 -2.74 -14.30
CA VAL A 97 9.49 -3.74 -15.30
C VAL A 97 10.64 -4.05 -16.26
N ARG A 98 11.33 -3.02 -16.78
CA ARG A 98 12.49 -3.23 -17.67
C ARG A 98 13.68 -3.90 -16.99
N SER A 99 13.84 -3.74 -15.68
CA SER A 99 14.92 -4.38 -14.93
C SER A 99 14.70 -5.88 -14.69
N GLY A 100 13.48 -6.38 -14.89
CA GLY A 100 13.11 -7.78 -14.68
C GLY A 100 12.99 -8.19 -13.21
N VAL A 101 12.99 -7.23 -12.25
CA VAL A 101 12.72 -7.53 -10.85
C VAL A 101 11.26 -7.96 -10.68
N TYR A 102 11.02 -8.94 -9.80
CA TYR A 102 9.64 -9.39 -9.54
C TYR A 102 8.86 -8.32 -8.81
N LEU A 103 7.69 -7.94 -9.34
CA LEU A 103 6.80 -6.94 -8.75
C LEU A 103 5.46 -7.53 -8.38
N ALA A 104 4.96 -7.21 -7.21
CA ALA A 104 3.60 -7.51 -6.80
C ALA A 104 3.05 -6.39 -5.88
N VAL A 105 1.74 -6.39 -5.69
CA VAL A 105 1.06 -5.49 -4.76
C VAL A 105 0.48 -6.30 -3.60
N VAL A 106 0.61 -5.75 -2.39
CA VAL A 106 -0.02 -6.25 -1.15
C VAL A 106 -0.68 -5.09 -0.44
N SER A 107 -2.00 -4.98 -0.52
CA SER A 107 -2.75 -3.84 0.01
C SER A 107 -3.95 -4.24 0.87
N ASN A 108 -4.28 -3.39 1.85
CA ASN A 108 -5.52 -3.52 2.63
C ASN A 108 -6.75 -2.92 1.93
N LYS A 109 -6.59 -2.43 0.70
CA LYS A 109 -7.69 -2.12 -0.21
C LYS A 109 -8.38 -3.40 -0.68
N ARG A 110 -9.71 -3.40 -0.81
CA ARG A 110 -10.43 -4.55 -1.41
C ARG A 110 -9.88 -4.90 -2.78
N GLY A 111 -9.56 -6.17 -3.02
CA GLY A 111 -8.90 -6.65 -4.24
C GLY A 111 -9.61 -6.25 -5.54
N ARG A 112 -10.95 -6.20 -5.53
CA ARG A 112 -11.72 -5.73 -6.70
C ARG A 112 -11.40 -4.29 -7.10
N PHE A 113 -11.26 -3.38 -6.13
CA PHE A 113 -10.95 -1.97 -6.40
C PHE A 113 -9.50 -1.80 -6.81
N LEU A 114 -8.58 -2.49 -6.14
CA LEU A 114 -7.16 -2.54 -6.52
C LEU A 114 -7.00 -2.91 -8.00
N ARG A 115 -7.66 -3.98 -8.45
CA ARG A 115 -7.55 -4.45 -9.82
C ARG A 115 -8.18 -3.50 -10.84
N LEU A 116 -9.33 -2.88 -10.52
CA LEU A 116 -9.95 -1.86 -11.38
C LEU A 116 -9.07 -0.60 -11.52
N GLU A 117 -8.44 -0.16 -10.43
CA GLU A 117 -7.53 0.98 -10.45
C GLU A 117 -6.25 0.65 -11.24
N ALA A 118 -5.67 -0.54 -11.06
CA ALA A 118 -4.51 -1.00 -11.83
C ALA A 118 -4.82 -1.10 -13.34
N GLU A 119 -6.01 -1.56 -13.70
CA GLU A 119 -6.49 -1.59 -15.09
C GLU A 119 -6.66 -0.18 -15.65
N ARG A 120 -7.29 0.71 -14.89
CA ARG A 120 -7.51 2.12 -15.29
C ARG A 120 -6.22 2.88 -15.55
N LEU A 121 -5.14 2.58 -14.79
CA LEU A 121 -3.81 3.15 -14.95
C LEU A 121 -2.96 2.43 -16.01
N GLY A 122 -3.42 1.30 -16.56
CA GLY A 122 -2.64 0.48 -17.49
C GLY A 122 -1.50 -0.29 -16.80
N TRP A 123 -1.57 -0.49 -15.48
CA TRP A 123 -0.50 -1.09 -14.69
C TRP A 123 -0.68 -2.58 -14.39
N THR A 124 -1.79 -3.20 -14.81
CA THR A 124 -2.05 -4.62 -14.53
C THR A 124 -0.90 -5.52 -14.96
N SER A 125 -0.31 -5.28 -16.13
CA SER A 125 0.81 -6.07 -16.65
C SER A 125 2.17 -5.78 -15.98
N HIS A 126 2.27 -4.76 -15.16
CA HIS A 126 3.49 -4.46 -14.40
C HIS A 126 3.70 -5.41 -13.22
N PHE A 127 2.63 -5.99 -12.71
CA PHE A 127 2.65 -6.82 -11.50
C PHE A 127 2.32 -8.27 -11.79
N ALA A 128 3.09 -9.18 -11.23
CA ALA A 128 2.81 -10.61 -11.28
C ALA A 128 1.57 -10.98 -10.43
N GLN A 129 1.35 -10.25 -9.33
CA GLN A 129 0.20 -10.45 -8.44
C GLN A 129 -0.32 -9.09 -7.93
N LEU A 130 -1.64 -8.96 -7.81
CA LEU A 130 -2.35 -7.83 -7.22
C LEU A 130 -3.21 -8.36 -6.06
N ILE A 131 -2.64 -8.41 -4.85
CA ILE A 131 -3.26 -8.96 -3.65
C ILE A 131 -3.89 -7.83 -2.84
N GLY A 132 -5.20 -7.87 -2.72
CA GLY A 132 -5.96 -6.94 -1.90
C GLY A 132 -6.56 -7.59 -0.66
N ALA A 133 -7.20 -6.78 0.17
CA ALA A 133 -7.94 -7.26 1.33
C ALA A 133 -8.96 -8.33 0.95
N ALA A 134 -9.05 -9.37 1.77
CA ALA A 134 -9.89 -10.56 1.61
C ALA A 134 -9.50 -11.49 0.44
N ASP A 135 -8.43 -11.24 -0.29
CA ASP A 135 -7.88 -12.21 -1.25
C ASP A 135 -7.11 -13.32 -0.49
N ALA A 136 -6.40 -12.97 0.58
CA ALA A 136 -5.74 -13.90 1.49
C ALA A 136 -6.60 -14.21 2.74
N PRO A 137 -6.27 -15.27 3.51
CA PRO A 137 -6.98 -15.62 4.74
C PRO A 137 -6.98 -14.50 5.80
N ALA A 138 -5.91 -13.70 5.85
CA ALA A 138 -5.76 -12.51 6.69
C ALA A 138 -5.25 -11.34 5.86
N ASP A 139 -5.46 -10.09 6.35
CA ASP A 139 -4.95 -8.86 5.73
C ASP A 139 -3.64 -8.43 6.41
N LYS A 140 -2.93 -7.41 5.88
CA LYS A 140 -1.78 -6.82 6.59
C LYS A 140 -2.21 -6.41 8.02
N PRO A 141 -1.41 -6.67 9.05
CA PRO A 141 0.02 -7.00 9.02
C PRO A 141 0.34 -8.51 9.04
N ASP A 142 -0.62 -9.40 8.76
CA ASP A 142 -0.37 -10.83 8.63
C ASP A 142 0.55 -11.15 7.43
N VAL A 143 1.24 -12.27 7.49
CA VAL A 143 2.16 -12.72 6.43
C VAL A 143 1.46 -13.35 5.24
N ALA A 144 0.21 -13.79 5.40
CA ALA A 144 -0.53 -14.53 4.37
C ALA A 144 -0.63 -13.79 3.02
N PRO A 145 -0.88 -12.45 2.97
CA PRO A 145 -0.89 -11.75 1.69
C PRO A 145 0.49 -11.66 1.02
N VAL A 146 1.59 -11.67 1.81
CA VAL A 146 2.97 -11.71 1.27
C VAL A 146 3.23 -13.10 0.64
N ASP A 147 2.85 -14.19 1.33
CA ASP A 147 2.98 -15.54 0.80
C ASP A 147 2.18 -15.70 -0.51
N MET A 148 0.97 -15.13 -0.54
CA MET A 148 0.15 -15.14 -1.75
C MET A 148 0.78 -14.34 -2.89
N ALA A 149 1.34 -13.16 -2.60
CA ALA A 149 2.00 -12.30 -3.59
C ALA A 149 3.26 -12.96 -4.19
N LEU A 150 3.98 -13.79 -3.43
CA LEU A 150 5.18 -14.49 -3.89
C LEU A 150 4.89 -15.88 -4.48
N LYS A 151 3.65 -16.36 -4.40
CA LYS A 151 3.27 -17.69 -4.88
C LYS A 151 3.57 -17.86 -6.37
N GLY A 152 4.29 -18.93 -6.70
CA GLY A 152 4.67 -19.24 -8.09
C GLY A 152 5.89 -18.49 -8.63
N SER A 153 6.45 -17.53 -7.86
CA SER A 153 7.62 -16.75 -8.28
C SER A 153 8.96 -17.50 -8.16
N GLY A 154 9.00 -18.55 -7.37
CA GLY A 154 10.27 -19.21 -6.95
C GLY A 154 11.09 -18.35 -5.95
N ILE A 155 10.52 -17.27 -5.41
CA ILE A 155 11.14 -16.39 -4.43
C ILE A 155 10.49 -16.64 -3.07
N GLY A 156 11.27 -17.04 -2.07
CA GLY A 156 10.81 -17.12 -0.68
C GLY A 156 10.83 -15.75 -0.01
N ARG A 157 10.09 -15.62 1.11
CA ARG A 157 10.22 -14.46 2.00
C ARG A 157 11.66 -14.34 2.50
N GLY A 158 12.17 -13.11 2.63
CA GLY A 158 13.53 -12.87 3.12
C GLY A 158 13.94 -11.42 2.91
N ALA A 159 15.15 -11.07 3.36
CA ALA A 159 15.71 -9.72 3.28
C ALA A 159 15.93 -9.23 1.83
N ASP A 160 15.92 -10.11 0.85
CA ASP A 160 15.97 -9.83 -0.59
C ASP A 160 14.57 -9.60 -1.22
N VAL A 161 13.52 -9.61 -0.41
CA VAL A 161 12.17 -9.14 -0.75
C VAL A 161 11.95 -7.81 -0.04
N TRP A 162 11.82 -6.73 -0.80
CA TRP A 162 11.51 -5.43 -0.24
C TRP A 162 10.01 -5.23 -0.17
N PHE A 163 9.52 -4.77 0.97
CA PHE A 163 8.15 -4.34 1.13
C PHE A 163 8.13 -2.82 1.25
N VAL A 164 7.53 -2.15 0.28
CA VAL A 164 7.48 -0.69 0.16
C VAL A 164 6.08 -0.21 0.49
N GLY A 165 5.94 0.64 1.49
CA GLY A 165 4.65 1.21 1.91
C GLY A 165 4.81 2.52 2.65
N ASP A 166 3.71 3.21 2.97
CA ASP A 166 3.71 4.54 3.58
C ASP A 166 3.34 4.51 5.08
N ALA A 167 2.91 3.36 5.62
CA ALA A 167 2.31 3.24 6.93
C ALA A 167 3.00 2.20 7.84
N ASP A 168 2.73 2.29 9.13
CA ASP A 168 3.21 1.35 10.16
C ASP A 168 2.76 -0.10 9.89
N ILE A 169 1.54 -0.28 9.37
CA ILE A 169 1.01 -1.60 9.03
C ILE A 169 1.82 -2.30 7.92
N ASP A 170 2.41 -1.53 7.00
CA ASP A 170 3.28 -2.03 5.94
C ASP A 170 4.61 -2.51 6.52
N MET A 171 5.18 -1.68 7.39
CA MET A 171 6.44 -2.01 8.08
C MET A 171 6.26 -3.24 8.98
N ALA A 172 5.14 -3.31 9.71
CA ALA A 172 4.80 -4.48 10.53
C ALA A 172 4.63 -5.74 9.67
N CYS A 173 3.93 -5.65 8.53
CA CYS A 173 3.78 -6.76 7.59
C CYS A 173 5.13 -7.22 7.03
N ALA A 174 5.98 -6.28 6.64
CA ALA A 174 7.33 -6.57 6.16
C ALA A 174 8.17 -7.32 7.21
N ILE A 175 8.18 -6.84 8.45
CA ILE A 175 8.93 -7.46 9.56
C ILE A 175 8.37 -8.84 9.88
N ASN A 176 7.06 -8.98 10.01
CA ASN A 176 6.41 -10.26 10.27
C ASN A 176 6.73 -11.30 9.18
N ALA A 177 6.87 -10.85 7.94
CA ALA A 177 7.25 -11.70 6.80
C ALA A 177 8.76 -11.93 6.67
N GLY A 178 9.61 -11.29 7.49
CA GLY A 178 11.07 -11.32 7.35
C GLY A 178 11.59 -10.61 6.10
N CYS A 179 10.77 -9.74 5.50
CA CYS A 179 11.10 -8.92 4.35
C CYS A 179 11.84 -7.64 4.76
N HIS A 180 12.43 -6.92 3.81
CA HIS A 180 13.10 -5.65 4.05
C HIS A 180 12.09 -4.49 4.06
N PRO A 181 11.82 -3.83 5.22
CA PRO A 181 10.81 -2.79 5.35
C PRO A 181 11.33 -1.47 4.78
N VAL A 182 10.64 -0.95 3.76
CA VAL A 182 10.97 0.34 3.11
C VAL A 182 9.81 1.29 3.29
N LEU A 183 10.00 2.34 4.07
CA LEU A 183 9.02 3.40 4.24
C LEU A 183 9.16 4.41 3.11
N LEU A 184 8.07 4.65 2.40
CA LEU A 184 7.99 5.58 1.27
C LEU A 184 7.01 6.71 1.60
N ARG A 185 7.49 7.78 2.21
CA ARG A 185 6.71 8.99 2.47
C ARG A 185 7.61 10.18 2.76
N ARG A 186 7.10 11.38 2.46
CA ARG A 186 7.88 12.62 2.58
C ARG A 186 8.07 13.07 4.03
N GLU A 187 7.07 12.84 4.88
CA GLU A 187 7.08 13.27 6.27
C GLU A 187 8.16 12.54 7.06
N PRO A 188 8.99 13.25 7.85
CA PRO A 188 9.97 12.61 8.71
C PRO A 188 9.30 11.76 9.79
N LEU A 189 10.06 10.83 10.35
CA LEU A 189 9.59 10.02 11.48
C LEU A 189 9.35 10.91 12.69
N ALA A 190 8.16 10.83 13.28
CA ALA A 190 7.88 11.48 14.55
C ALA A 190 8.52 10.69 15.72
N PRO A 191 8.88 11.35 16.83
CA PRO A 191 9.35 10.67 18.04
C PRO A 191 8.34 9.60 18.50
N GLY A 192 8.81 8.37 18.67
CA GLY A 192 7.97 7.24 19.07
C GLY A 192 7.16 6.59 17.94
N GLU A 193 7.25 7.08 16.73
CA GLU A 193 6.64 6.44 15.56
C GLU A 193 7.45 5.21 15.13
N PHE A 194 6.78 4.14 14.72
CA PHE A 194 7.40 2.88 14.26
C PHE A 194 8.31 2.18 15.30
N VAL A 195 8.10 2.39 16.60
CA VAL A 195 8.93 1.74 17.65
C VAL A 195 8.91 0.22 17.53
N ASP A 196 7.73 -0.36 17.27
CA ASP A 196 7.54 -1.81 17.17
C ASP A 196 7.84 -2.35 15.76
N CYS A 197 7.91 -1.48 14.76
CA CYS A 197 8.10 -1.86 13.37
C CYS A 197 8.99 -0.85 12.62
N PRO A 198 10.26 -0.66 13.04
CA PRO A 198 11.13 0.34 12.44
C PRO A 198 11.43 0.04 10.98
N PRO A 199 11.32 1.03 10.07
CA PRO A 199 11.76 0.86 8.70
C PRO A 199 13.29 0.67 8.65
N ALA A 200 13.75 -0.24 7.79
CA ALA A 200 15.18 -0.38 7.49
C ALA A 200 15.67 0.73 6.54
N LEU A 201 14.74 1.31 5.77
CA LEU A 201 15.02 2.39 4.83
C LEU A 201 13.81 3.35 4.81
N HIS A 202 14.07 4.66 4.88
CA HIS A 202 13.06 5.71 4.71
C HIS A 202 13.43 6.60 3.53
N LEU A 203 12.54 6.68 2.56
CA LEU A 203 12.70 7.45 1.33
C LEU A 203 11.51 8.40 1.14
N PRO A 204 11.75 9.62 0.63
CA PRO A 204 10.70 10.64 0.62
C PRO A 204 9.63 10.42 -0.46
N ASP A 205 9.96 9.75 -1.57
CA ASP A 205 9.10 9.62 -2.75
C ASP A 205 9.62 8.56 -3.73
N CYS A 206 8.84 8.30 -4.78
CA CYS A 206 9.19 7.34 -5.83
C CYS A 206 10.52 7.69 -6.54
N ALA A 207 10.86 8.96 -6.70
CA ALA A 207 12.13 9.37 -7.28
C ALA A 207 13.30 9.01 -6.35
N GLY A 208 13.15 9.22 -5.04
CA GLY A 208 14.11 8.78 -4.03
C GLY A 208 14.31 7.27 -4.03
N LEU A 209 13.22 6.50 -4.13
CA LEU A 209 13.29 5.04 -4.25
C LEU A 209 14.02 4.64 -5.54
N GLY A 210 13.70 5.26 -6.67
CA GLY A 210 14.37 5.00 -7.95
C GLY A 210 15.88 5.24 -7.86
N ARG A 211 16.32 6.39 -7.30
CA ARG A 211 17.76 6.68 -7.09
C ARG A 211 18.41 5.62 -6.21
N HIS A 212 17.77 5.23 -5.12
CA HIS A 212 18.32 4.19 -4.23
C HIS A 212 18.45 2.84 -4.95
N LEU A 213 17.44 2.45 -5.73
CA LEU A 213 17.47 1.23 -6.55
C LEU A 213 18.56 1.28 -7.64
N GLY A 214 18.88 2.47 -8.15
CA GLY A 214 20.04 2.70 -9.01
C GLY A 214 21.35 2.42 -8.29
N ASN A 215 21.51 2.92 -7.07
CA ASN A 215 22.72 2.72 -6.25
C ASN A 215 22.97 1.26 -5.87
N VAL A 216 21.92 0.45 -5.72
CA VAL A 216 22.03 -0.99 -5.45
C VAL A 216 22.01 -1.86 -6.72
N GLY A 217 22.06 -1.22 -7.91
CA GLY A 217 22.24 -1.90 -9.20
C GLY A 217 20.97 -2.60 -9.73
N VAL A 218 19.77 -2.16 -9.32
CA VAL A 218 18.48 -2.64 -9.87
C VAL A 218 18.08 -1.83 -11.09
N LEU A 219 18.21 -0.51 -11.02
CA LEU A 219 17.93 0.39 -12.13
C LEU A 219 19.23 0.96 -12.72
N PRO A 220 19.26 1.29 -14.03
CA PRO A 220 20.38 2.02 -14.60
C PRO A 220 20.45 3.43 -14.01
N ALA A 221 21.67 3.92 -13.76
CA ALA A 221 21.91 5.24 -13.14
C ALA A 221 21.35 6.44 -13.95
N ALA A 222 20.90 6.24 -15.17
CA ALA A 222 20.47 7.30 -16.11
C ALA A 222 18.93 7.50 -16.22
N ILE A 223 18.12 6.87 -15.36
CA ILE A 223 16.64 6.96 -15.45
C ILE A 223 16.04 7.97 -14.46
N LEU A 224 16.88 8.76 -13.81
CA LEU A 224 16.44 9.66 -12.71
C LEU A 224 16.68 11.12 -13.02
#